data_c433b2d0e87afca16c1bba9b0c4c3eed
#
_entry.id   c433b2d0e87afca16c1bba9b0c4c3eed
#
_cell.length_a   1.000
_cell.length_b   1.000
_cell.length_c   1.000
_cell.angle_alpha   90.00
_cell.angle_beta   90.00
_cell.angle_gamma   90.00
#
_symmetry.space_group_name_H-M   'P 1'
#
loop_
_entity.id
_entity.type
_entity.pdbx_description
1 polymer ?
#
loop_
_entity_poly.entity_id
_entity_poly.type
_entity_poly.pdbx_seq_one_letter_code
_entity_poly.pdbx_strand_id
1 'polypeptide(L)'
;NFAYIPEVTTPACFKKSEPNDLTVFEKYIAKRVEYPEELRPWGVSGRVIIVFIVNTDGSVEIDKVLESPHPKMSYRVKKIILSTSGKWIPALYFGAPVRQKFVLPVDFRLR
;
A
#
# COMPACT_ATOMS: atom_id res chain seq x y z
N ASN A 1 14.57 8.93 0.50
CA ASN A 1 14.27 9.42 0.99
C ASN A 1 13.10 9.93 1.02
N PHE A 2 12.62 9.99 1.62
CA PHE A 2 11.51 10.33 1.72
C PHE A 2 11.34 11.52 1.89
N ALA A 3 11.90 11.81 1.47
CA ALA A 3 11.89 12.82 1.25
C ALA A 3 10.86 13.52 1.72
N TYR A 4 10.30 13.28 2.23
CA TYR A 4 9.36 13.88 2.43
C TYR A 4 9.06 13.63 3.50
N ILE A 5 8.91 13.99 3.94
CA ILE A 5 8.22 14.23 4.69
C ILE A 5 8.20 13.72 5.81
N PRO A 6 9.01 13.95 6.54
CA PRO A 6 9.14 13.48 7.77
C PRO A 6 8.02 13.95 8.59
N GLU A 7 7.56 15.09 8.50
CA GLU A 7 6.71 15.49 9.45
C GLU A 7 5.45 15.91 8.89
N VAL A 8 4.55 15.07 8.55
CA VAL A 8 3.21 15.45 8.21
C VAL A 8 2.49 15.81 9.49
N THR A 9 1.72 16.88 9.46
CA THR A 9 0.89 17.23 10.61
C THR A 9 -0.44 16.47 10.56
N THR A 10 -0.90 16.11 9.36
CA THR A 10 -2.09 15.27 9.19
C THR A 10 -1.74 14.20 8.19
N PRO A 11 -1.72 12.93 8.58
CA PRO A 11 -1.39 11.84 7.65
C PRO A 11 -2.44 11.71 6.55
N ALA A 12 -2.01 11.17 5.41
CA ALA A 12 -2.95 10.84 4.34
C ALA A 12 -3.92 9.77 4.85
N CYS A 13 -5.14 9.80 4.35
CA CYS A 13 -6.10 8.77 4.73
C CYS A 13 -6.82 8.22 3.50
N PHE A 14 -7.15 6.93 3.60
CA PHE A 14 -7.79 6.22 2.52
C PHE A 14 -9.29 6.39 2.62
N LYS A 15 -9.90 6.90 1.57
CA LYS A 15 -11.33 7.14 1.51
C LYS A 15 -11.78 8.02 2.68
N LYS A 16 -12.67 7.54 3.51
CA LYS A 16 -13.20 8.30 4.62
C LYS A 16 -12.65 7.80 5.96
N SER A 17 -11.48 7.14 5.92
CA SER A 17 -10.86 6.68 7.16
C SER A 17 -10.38 7.84 8.01
N GLU A 18 -10.21 7.57 9.29
CA GLU A 18 -9.59 8.55 10.18
C GLU A 18 -8.09 8.64 9.88
N PRO A 19 -7.48 9.79 10.06
CA PRO A 19 -6.04 9.91 9.91
C PRO A 19 -5.32 8.94 10.84
N ASN A 20 -4.22 8.39 10.39
CA ASN A 20 -3.42 7.40 11.11
C ASN A 20 -4.09 6.03 11.23
N ASP A 21 -5.28 5.85 10.66
CA ASP A 21 -5.95 4.56 10.75
C ASP A 21 -5.91 3.88 9.40
N LEU A 22 -4.99 2.96 9.22
CA LEU A 22 -4.87 2.22 7.97
C LEU A 22 -5.71 0.95 7.95
N THR A 23 -6.54 0.73 8.98
CA THR A 23 -7.34 -0.49 9.07
C THR A 23 -8.25 -0.68 7.86
N VAL A 24 -8.90 0.40 7.43
CA VAL A 24 -9.81 0.32 6.29
C VAL A 24 -9.05 -0.06 5.02
N PHE A 25 -7.87 0.53 4.83
CA PHE A 25 -7.06 0.22 3.67
C PHE A 25 -6.53 -1.22 3.72
N GLU A 26 -6.06 -1.66 4.89
CA GLU A 26 -5.58 -3.02 5.04
C GLU A 26 -6.68 -4.04 4.76
N LYS A 27 -7.90 -3.77 5.23
CA LYS A 27 -9.03 -4.64 4.94
C LYS A 27 -9.39 -4.64 3.47
N TYR A 28 -9.29 -3.49 2.82
CA TYR A 28 -9.54 -3.38 1.39
C TYR A 28 -8.58 -4.27 0.62
N ILE A 29 -7.29 -4.22 0.98
CA ILE A 29 -6.27 -5.05 0.35
C ILE A 29 -6.54 -6.53 0.62
N ALA A 30 -6.79 -6.87 1.88
CA ALA A 30 -6.96 -8.27 2.28
C ALA A 30 -8.13 -8.93 1.56
N LYS A 31 -9.20 -8.17 1.29
CA LYS A 31 -10.35 -8.73 0.59
C LYS A 31 -10.09 -8.98 -0.88
N ARG A 32 -9.16 -8.27 -1.48
CA ARG A 32 -8.92 -8.33 -2.92
C ARG A 32 -7.71 -9.12 -3.32
N VAL A 33 -6.78 -9.34 -2.39
CA VAL A 33 -5.59 -10.05 -2.73
C VAL A 33 -5.90 -11.55 -2.81
N GLU A 34 -5.45 -12.20 -3.87
CA GLU A 34 -5.68 -13.61 -4.07
C GLU A 34 -4.36 -14.32 -4.25
N TYR A 35 -4.26 -15.52 -3.70
CA TYR A 35 -3.08 -16.34 -3.89
C TYR A 35 -2.99 -16.73 -5.36
N PRO A 36 -1.83 -16.53 -6.03
CA PRO A 36 -1.70 -16.95 -7.42
C PRO A 36 -1.78 -18.47 -7.51
N GLU A 37 -2.80 -18.97 -8.18
CA GLU A 37 -3.05 -20.42 -8.24
C GLU A 37 -1.90 -21.20 -8.85
N GLU A 38 -1.18 -20.61 -9.79
CA GLU A 38 -0.06 -21.27 -10.44
C GLU A 38 1.10 -21.52 -9.48
N LEU A 39 1.14 -20.85 -8.33
CA LEU A 39 2.19 -21.07 -7.34
C LEU A 39 1.80 -22.10 -6.28
N ARG A 40 0.54 -22.53 -6.26
CA ARG A 40 0.06 -23.45 -5.24
C ARG A 40 0.84 -24.77 -5.21
N PRO A 41 1.12 -25.40 -6.37
CA PRO A 41 1.87 -26.68 -6.34
C PRO A 41 3.27 -26.53 -5.79
N TRP A 42 3.84 -25.32 -5.81
CA TRP A 42 5.21 -25.12 -5.35
C TRP A 42 5.27 -24.75 -3.87
N GLY A 43 4.11 -24.56 -3.24
CA GLY A 43 4.08 -24.24 -1.82
C GLY A 43 4.68 -22.89 -1.47
N VAL A 44 4.69 -21.94 -2.40
CA VAL A 44 5.30 -20.64 -2.15
C VAL A 44 4.44 -19.86 -1.15
N SER A 45 5.05 -19.36 -0.10
CA SER A 45 4.36 -18.52 0.88
C SER A 45 5.36 -17.52 1.44
N GLY A 46 4.86 -16.51 2.10
CA GLY A 46 5.70 -15.50 2.72
C GLY A 46 5.04 -14.15 2.68
N ARG A 47 5.84 -13.13 2.90
CA ARG A 47 5.36 -11.77 3.04
C ARG A 47 5.79 -10.91 1.87
N VAL A 48 4.87 -10.12 1.35
CA VAL A 48 5.17 -9.07 0.39
C VAL A 48 5.18 -7.75 1.15
N ILE A 49 6.24 -6.97 1.02
CA ILE A 49 6.32 -5.66 1.64
C ILE A 49 6.57 -4.65 0.54
N ILE A 50 5.65 -3.71 0.40
CA ILE A 50 5.70 -2.70 -0.65
C ILE A 50 5.66 -1.31 -0.05
N VAL A 51 6.52 -0.43 -0.55
CA VAL A 51 6.49 0.98 -0.20
C VAL A 51 5.76 1.70 -1.31
N PHE A 52 4.73 2.45 -0.96
CA PHE A 52 3.99 3.24 -1.93
C PHE A 52 3.86 4.67 -1.43
N ILE A 53 3.51 5.57 -2.34
CA ILE A 53 3.45 6.99 -2.06
C ILE A 53 2.05 7.49 -2.38
N VAL A 54 1.47 8.27 -1.46
CA VAL A 54 0.25 9.01 -1.72
C VAL A 54 0.67 10.43 -2.09
N ASN A 55 0.34 10.84 -3.30
CA ASN A 55 0.74 12.14 -3.83
C ASN A 55 -0.19 13.25 -3.37
N THR A 56 0.18 14.49 -3.67
CA THR A 56 -0.57 15.66 -3.22
C THR A 56 -1.97 15.74 -3.82
N ASP A 57 -2.23 15.03 -4.90
CA ASP A 57 -3.56 15.01 -5.52
C ASP A 57 -4.36 13.76 -5.14
N GLY A 58 -3.86 12.96 -4.21
CA GLY A 58 -4.54 11.72 -3.80
C GLY A 58 -4.24 10.53 -4.69
N SER A 59 -3.42 10.69 -5.71
CA SER A 59 -3.00 9.57 -6.54
C SER A 59 -1.93 8.76 -5.82
N VAL A 60 -1.73 7.52 -6.27
CA VAL A 60 -0.81 6.59 -5.61
C VAL A 60 0.20 6.09 -6.62
N GLU A 61 1.43 5.97 -6.20
CA GLU A 61 2.46 5.34 -7.01
C GLU A 61 3.25 4.36 -6.17
N ILE A 62 3.83 3.35 -6.83
CA ILE A 62 4.67 2.38 -6.15
C ILE A 62 6.09 2.93 -6.11
N ASP A 63 6.68 2.92 -4.92
CA ASP A 63 8.08 3.33 -4.78
C ASP A 63 9.00 2.13 -4.99
N LYS A 64 8.82 1.09 -4.18
CA LYS A 64 9.65 -0.10 -4.32
C LYS A 64 9.04 -1.28 -3.60
N VAL A 65 9.52 -2.47 -3.95
CA VAL A 65 9.17 -3.71 -3.26
C VAL A 65 10.35 -4.06 -2.37
N LEU A 66 10.12 -4.09 -1.07
CA LEU A 66 11.19 -4.42 -0.12
C LEU A 66 11.37 -5.93 0.03
N GLU A 67 10.29 -6.67 -0.08
CA GLU A 67 10.33 -8.12 0.09
C GLU A 67 9.21 -8.75 -0.69
N SER A 68 9.49 -9.88 -1.34
CA SER A 68 8.46 -10.64 -2.05
C SER A 68 8.94 -12.07 -2.22
N PRO A 69 8.12 -13.07 -1.86
CA PRO A 69 8.50 -14.47 -2.07
C PRO A 69 8.50 -14.84 -3.56
N HIS A 70 7.72 -14.14 -4.37
CA HIS A 70 7.63 -14.39 -5.80
C HIS A 70 7.09 -13.15 -6.51
N PRO A 71 7.61 -12.84 -7.70
CA PRO A 71 7.15 -11.64 -8.43
C PRO A 71 5.65 -11.59 -8.70
N LYS A 72 5.01 -12.76 -8.88
CA LYS A 72 3.56 -12.77 -9.11
C LYS A 72 2.79 -12.29 -7.90
N MET A 73 3.30 -12.50 -6.70
CA MET A 73 2.66 -12.04 -5.48
C MET A 73 2.75 -10.53 -5.35
N SER A 74 3.96 -9.98 -5.53
CA SER A 74 4.11 -8.52 -5.46
C SER A 74 3.34 -7.82 -6.58
N TYR A 75 3.25 -8.45 -7.75
CA TYR A 75 2.48 -7.88 -8.85
C TYR A 75 0.99 -7.74 -8.47
N ARG A 76 0.43 -8.77 -7.84
CA ARG A 76 -0.97 -8.70 -7.43
C ARG A 76 -1.22 -7.61 -6.42
N VAL A 77 -0.33 -7.48 -5.44
CA VAL A 77 -0.48 -6.44 -4.42
C VAL A 77 -0.32 -5.07 -5.05
N LYS A 78 0.67 -4.89 -5.94
CA LYS A 78 0.87 -3.60 -6.60
C LYS A 78 -0.37 -3.17 -7.38
N LYS A 79 -1.01 -4.10 -8.09
CA LYS A 79 -2.21 -3.76 -8.85
C LYS A 79 -3.33 -3.27 -7.95
N ILE A 80 -3.50 -3.89 -6.80
CA ILE A 80 -4.56 -3.49 -5.88
C ILE A 80 -4.25 -2.11 -5.29
N ILE A 81 -3.00 -1.89 -4.91
CA ILE A 81 -2.60 -0.57 -4.37
C ILE A 81 -2.88 0.51 -5.42
N LEU A 82 -2.47 0.26 -6.67
CA LEU A 82 -2.65 1.25 -7.73
C LEU A 82 -4.13 1.49 -8.04
N SER A 83 -4.99 0.51 -7.81
CA SER A 83 -6.42 0.68 -8.02
C SER A 83 -7.04 1.68 -7.05
N THR A 84 -6.34 2.02 -5.98
CA THR A 84 -6.83 3.01 -5.01
C THR A 84 -6.40 4.43 -5.37
N SER A 85 -5.66 4.61 -6.47
CA SER A 85 -5.20 5.94 -6.88
C SER A 85 -6.39 6.87 -7.08
N GLY A 86 -6.32 8.05 -6.51
CA GLY A 86 -7.40 9.02 -6.57
C GLY A 86 -8.42 8.87 -5.44
N LYS A 87 -8.28 7.85 -4.61
CA LYS A 87 -9.24 7.60 -3.53
C LYS A 87 -8.68 7.99 -2.16
N TRP A 88 -7.55 8.66 -2.16
CA TRP A 88 -6.89 9.07 -0.92
C TRP A 88 -7.05 10.56 -0.70
N ILE A 89 -7.12 10.95 0.57
CA ILE A 89 -6.99 12.34 0.96
C ILE A 89 -5.53 12.55 1.28
N PRO A 90 -4.84 13.47 0.62
CA PRO A 90 -3.39 13.61 0.80
C PRO A 90 -3.01 14.07 2.20
N ALA A 91 -1.78 13.77 2.58
CA ALA A 91 -1.22 14.24 3.83
C ALA A 91 -1.06 15.77 3.78
N LEU A 92 -1.07 16.37 4.96
CA LEU A 92 -0.90 17.81 5.07
C LEU A 92 0.27 18.14 5.97
N TYR A 93 0.98 19.21 5.64
CA TYR A 93 1.99 19.79 6.50
C TYR A 93 1.55 21.22 6.75
N PHE A 94 1.02 21.47 7.93
CA PHE A 94 0.45 22.77 8.30
C PHE A 94 -0.52 23.28 7.23
N GLY A 95 -1.43 22.39 6.81
CA GLY A 95 -2.49 22.74 5.86
C GLY A 95 -2.10 22.62 4.39
N ALA A 96 -0.85 22.42 4.06
CA ALA A 96 -0.41 22.30 2.67
C ALA A 96 -0.29 20.82 2.29
N PRO A 97 -0.85 20.41 1.15
CA PRO A 97 -0.74 19.00 0.73
C PRO A 97 0.70 18.60 0.47
N VAL A 98 1.09 17.44 0.97
CA VAL A 98 2.43 16.90 0.77
C VAL A 98 2.34 15.43 0.43
N ARG A 99 3.41 14.88 -0.12
CA ARG A 99 3.50 13.46 -0.42
C ARG A 99 3.83 12.71 0.85
N GLN A 100 3.34 11.48 0.95
CA GLN A 100 3.66 10.64 2.10
C GLN A 100 3.88 9.21 1.66
N LYS A 101 4.89 8.56 2.22
CA LYS A 101 5.17 7.15 1.96
C LYS A 101 4.53 6.29 3.02
N PHE A 102 4.10 5.12 2.59
CA PHE A 102 3.59 4.09 3.49
C PHE A 102 4.27 2.77 3.17
N VAL A 103 4.43 1.94 4.17
CA VAL A 103 4.96 0.58 4.02
C VAL A 103 3.81 -0.38 4.30
N LEU A 104 3.50 -1.24 3.34
CA LEU A 104 2.40 -2.18 3.47
C LEU A 104 2.91 -3.62 3.43
N PRO A 105 2.80 -4.38 4.52
CA PRO A 105 3.09 -5.80 4.49
C PRO A 105 1.81 -6.59 4.21
N VAL A 106 1.92 -7.60 3.35
CA VAL A 106 0.79 -8.48 3.02
C VAL A 106 1.29 -9.92 3.10
N ASP A 107 0.65 -10.73 3.92
CA ASP A 107 1.04 -12.12 4.06
C ASP A 107 0.30 -12.98 3.04
N PHE A 108 1.05 -13.84 2.35
CA PHE A 108 0.49 -14.85 1.47
C PHE A 108 0.70 -16.20 2.12
N ARG A 109 -0.38 -16.92 2.35
CA ARG A 109 -0.31 -18.22 3.00
C ARG A 109 -1.14 -19.24 2.24
N LEU A 110 -0.63 -20.47 2.20
CA LEU A 110 -1.40 -21.58 1.67
C LEU A 110 -2.36 -22.06 2.74
N ARG A 111 -3.53 -22.49 2.31
CA ARG A 111 -4.53 -23.06 3.21
C ARG A 111 -4.93 -24.44 2.78
#